data_785588c590064f439019749730f294f8
#
_entry.id   785588c590064f439019749730f294f8
#
_cell.length_a   1.000
_cell.length_b   1.000
_cell.length_c   1.000
_cell.angle_alpha   90.00
_cell.angle_beta   90.00
_cell.angle_gamma   90.00
#
_symmetry.space_group_name_H-M   'P 1'
#
loop_
_entity.id
_entity.type
_entity.pdbx_description
1 polymer ?
#
loop_
_entity_poly.entity_id
_entity_poly.type
_entity_poly.pdbx_seq_one_letter_code
_entity_poly.pdbx_strand_id
1 'polypeptide(L)'
;AGDCSTYDKKSIWSIPVGSNKMNIIKTEIPEVVIIEPIVRGDSRGYFMESFLKEKFEREVKSTIFVQENESISSYGVLRGLHYQLSPFSQSKLIRVVTGKIMDVAVDIRKGSPTFGKWVATILSGENKRQLFVPRGFAHGFSVLENDTVVQYKTDNYYAPEFEAAIRWNDPALSIDWGLPVSDIKLSEKDKYHPMLADARLFDYNENLYG
;
A
#
# COMPACT_ATOMS: atom_id res chain seq x y z
N ALA A 1 -39.54 -21.86 -6.28
CA ALA A 1 -39.15 -21.76 -4.88
C ALA A 1 -37.79 -22.46 -4.73
N GLY A 2 -36.74 -21.73 -4.86
CA GLY A 2 -35.36 -22.19 -4.69
C GLY A 2 -34.86 -21.78 -3.33
N ASP A 3 -34.44 -22.76 -2.58
CA ASP A 3 -33.98 -22.67 -1.19
C ASP A 3 -32.72 -21.80 -1.09
N CYS A 4 -32.83 -20.64 -0.45
CA CYS A 4 -31.75 -19.72 -0.12
C CYS A 4 -31.35 -20.01 1.33
N SER A 5 -30.74 -21.16 1.56
CA SER A 5 -30.26 -21.52 2.88
C SER A 5 -28.77 -21.81 2.89
N THR A 6 -28.14 -21.23 3.88
CA THR A 6 -26.81 -21.47 4.46
C THR A 6 -25.63 -20.75 3.84
N TYR A 7 -25.65 -19.42 3.91
CA TYR A 7 -24.41 -18.71 4.20
C TYR A 7 -24.20 -18.67 5.72
N ASP A 8 -23.19 -19.36 6.19
CA ASP A 8 -22.82 -19.34 7.61
C ASP A 8 -22.31 -17.93 8.00
N LYS A 9 -23.22 -17.13 8.58
CA LYS A 9 -22.97 -15.75 9.00
C LYS A 9 -21.97 -15.62 10.15
N LYS A 10 -21.47 -16.73 10.71
CA LYS A 10 -20.56 -16.70 11.86
C LYS A 10 -19.08 -16.54 11.51
N SER A 11 -18.66 -16.83 10.28
CA SER A 11 -17.25 -16.77 9.89
C SER A 11 -16.77 -15.38 9.39
N ILE A 12 -17.70 -14.47 9.06
CA ILE A 12 -17.36 -13.19 8.41
C ILE A 12 -16.95 -12.09 9.43
N TRP A 13 -17.27 -12.27 10.72
CA TRP A 13 -17.16 -11.17 11.70
C TRP A 13 -16.22 -11.45 12.87
N SER A 14 -15.26 -12.34 12.74
CA SER A 14 -14.16 -12.45 13.72
C SER A 14 -13.12 -11.34 13.52
N ILE A 15 -13.59 -10.09 13.49
CA ILE A 15 -12.69 -8.95 13.65
C ILE A 15 -12.19 -9.02 15.08
N PRO A 16 -10.86 -9.02 15.33
CA PRO A 16 -10.37 -8.96 16.69
C PRO A 16 -10.91 -7.68 17.36
N VAL A 17 -11.87 -7.82 18.24
CA VAL A 17 -12.32 -6.73 19.11
C VAL A 17 -11.19 -6.53 20.14
N GLY A 18 -10.12 -5.79 19.69
CA GLY A 18 -8.95 -5.67 20.52
C GLY A 18 -8.40 -4.27 20.51
N SER A 19 -8.19 -3.55 21.30
CA SER A 19 -7.62 -2.26 21.63
C SER A 19 -8.53 -1.05 21.38
N ASN A 20 -8.73 -0.27 22.42
CA ASN A 20 -9.36 1.05 22.33
C ASN A 20 -8.41 2.12 21.75
N LYS A 21 -7.27 1.71 21.16
CA LYS A 21 -6.24 2.60 20.64
C LYS A 21 -5.79 2.12 19.26
N MET A 22 -5.62 3.05 18.31
CA MET A 22 -4.95 2.79 17.04
C MET A 22 -3.54 2.26 17.31
N ASN A 23 -3.17 1.17 16.66
CA ASN A 23 -1.85 0.56 16.81
C ASN A 23 -0.95 0.92 15.62
N ILE A 24 0.26 1.38 15.90
CA ILE A 24 1.29 1.69 14.90
C ILE A 24 2.38 0.64 15.01
N ILE A 25 2.55 -0.13 13.95
CA ILE A 25 3.54 -1.20 13.87
C ILE A 25 4.67 -0.73 12.96
N LYS A 26 5.87 -0.62 13.52
CA LYS A 26 7.08 -0.35 12.75
C LYS A 26 7.47 -1.61 11.97
N THR A 27 7.86 -1.41 10.72
CA THR A 27 8.44 -2.48 9.89
C THR A 27 9.96 -2.53 10.05
N GLU A 28 10.63 -3.40 9.31
CA GLU A 28 12.11 -3.45 9.26
C GLU A 28 12.73 -2.18 8.65
N ILE A 29 11.93 -1.39 7.92
CA ILE A 29 12.27 -0.04 7.48
C ILE A 29 11.41 0.93 8.30
N PRO A 30 11.94 1.56 9.34
CA PRO A 30 11.15 2.25 10.37
C PRO A 30 10.27 3.40 9.88
N GLU A 31 10.57 3.98 8.71
CA GLU A 31 9.78 5.04 8.09
C GLU A 31 8.50 4.50 7.42
N VAL A 32 8.47 3.22 7.04
CA VAL A 32 7.29 2.54 6.50
C VAL A 32 6.56 1.89 7.67
N VAL A 33 5.33 2.29 7.92
CA VAL A 33 4.59 1.81 9.08
C VAL A 33 3.24 1.21 8.70
N ILE A 34 2.87 0.16 9.44
CA ILE A 34 1.53 -0.45 9.35
C ILE A 34 0.66 0.18 10.43
N ILE A 35 -0.55 0.58 10.05
CA ILE A 35 -1.55 1.16 10.93
C ILE A 35 -2.70 0.18 11.08
N GLU A 36 -2.99 -0.21 12.33
CA GLU A 36 -4.19 -0.98 12.67
C GLU A 36 -5.22 -0.03 13.28
N PRO A 37 -6.31 0.29 12.55
CA PRO A 37 -7.35 1.18 13.05
C PRO A 37 -8.17 0.48 14.15
N ILE A 38 -8.88 1.29 14.94
CA ILE A 38 -9.89 0.77 15.87
C ILE A 38 -11.13 0.41 15.05
N VAL A 39 -11.51 -0.86 15.06
CA VAL A 39 -12.74 -1.36 14.43
C VAL A 39 -13.72 -1.75 15.51
N ARG A 40 -14.94 -1.21 15.44
CA ARG A 40 -16.04 -1.51 16.36
C ARG A 40 -17.15 -2.20 15.57
N GLY A 41 -17.43 -3.46 15.91
CA GLY A 41 -18.44 -4.27 15.25
C GLY A 41 -19.62 -4.63 16.17
N ASP A 42 -20.80 -4.77 15.58
CA ASP A 42 -22.01 -5.31 16.22
C ASP A 42 -22.84 -6.11 15.20
N SER A 43 -24.06 -6.51 15.56
CA SER A 43 -24.93 -7.30 14.67
C SER A 43 -25.34 -6.59 13.38
N ARG A 44 -25.11 -5.29 13.24
CA ARG A 44 -25.41 -4.49 12.05
C ARG A 44 -24.21 -4.35 11.11
N GLY A 45 -22.99 -4.68 11.57
CA GLY A 45 -21.76 -4.53 10.81
C GLY A 45 -20.65 -3.91 11.65
N TYR A 46 -19.83 -3.05 11.05
CA TYR A 46 -18.73 -2.39 11.76
C TYR A 46 -18.68 -0.88 11.45
N PHE A 47 -18.08 -0.16 12.38
CA PHE A 47 -17.66 1.23 12.22
C PHE A 47 -16.17 1.35 12.52
N MET A 48 -15.45 2.10 11.70
CA MET A 48 -14.07 2.50 11.99
C MET A 48 -13.82 3.93 11.52
N GLU A 49 -12.98 4.64 12.23
CA GLU A 49 -12.37 5.87 11.76
C GLU A 49 -11.19 5.49 10.86
N SER A 50 -11.40 5.54 9.53
CA SER A 50 -10.38 5.11 8.57
C SER A 50 -9.22 6.11 8.43
N PHE A 51 -9.46 7.39 8.74
CA PHE A 51 -8.44 8.44 8.78
C PHE A 51 -8.90 9.61 9.65
N LEU A 52 -8.02 10.07 10.53
CA LEU A 52 -8.15 11.30 11.27
C LEU A 52 -6.81 12.05 11.22
N LYS A 53 -6.78 13.21 10.54
CA LYS A 53 -5.56 13.97 10.27
C LYS A 53 -4.73 14.22 11.52
N GLU A 54 -5.33 14.81 12.56
CA GLU A 54 -4.65 15.15 13.83
C GLU A 54 -3.95 13.93 14.46
N LYS A 55 -4.63 12.80 14.45
CA LYS A 55 -4.11 11.54 15.00
C LYS A 55 -2.97 10.98 14.17
N PHE A 56 -3.12 11.00 12.85
CA PHE A 56 -2.09 10.56 11.92
C PHE A 56 -0.83 11.42 12.05
N GLU A 57 -0.97 12.75 12.07
CA GLU A 57 0.16 13.68 12.21
C GLU A 57 0.90 13.51 13.53
N ARG A 58 0.18 13.23 14.61
CA ARG A 58 0.79 13.00 15.93
C ARG A 58 1.50 11.64 16.05
N GLU A 59 0.92 10.58 15.50
CA GLU A 59 1.36 9.21 15.75
C GLU A 59 2.28 8.66 14.64
N VAL A 60 2.17 9.18 13.42
CA VAL A 60 2.89 8.67 12.24
C VAL A 60 3.83 9.72 11.65
N LYS A 61 3.27 10.74 11.00
CA LYS A 61 4.06 11.80 10.35
C LYS A 61 3.18 13.01 10.05
N SER A 62 3.71 14.20 10.29
CA SER A 62 3.07 15.43 9.80
C SER A 62 2.97 15.39 8.28
N THR A 63 1.75 15.24 7.77
CA THR A 63 1.45 15.01 6.35
C THR A 63 0.07 15.54 6.00
N ILE A 64 -0.01 16.34 4.94
CA ILE A 64 -1.29 16.83 4.41
C ILE A 64 -1.62 16.04 3.15
N PHE A 65 -2.59 15.16 3.24
CA PHE A 65 -3.10 14.45 2.06
C PHE A 65 -4.02 15.35 1.25
N VAL A 66 -3.77 15.41 -0.06
CA VAL A 66 -4.45 16.33 -1.00
C VAL A 66 -5.24 15.61 -2.10
N GLN A 67 -5.00 14.30 -2.29
CA GLN A 67 -5.67 13.50 -3.31
C GLN A 67 -5.96 12.10 -2.76
N GLU A 68 -7.09 11.53 -3.15
CA GLU A 68 -7.45 10.14 -2.87
C GLU A 68 -7.84 9.44 -4.17
N ASN A 69 -7.36 8.22 -4.34
CA ASN A 69 -7.60 7.39 -5.52
C ASN A 69 -8.22 6.06 -5.09
N GLU A 70 -9.03 5.48 -5.99
CA GLU A 70 -9.59 4.15 -5.83
C GLU A 70 -9.35 3.32 -7.09
N SER A 71 -9.11 2.03 -6.92
CA SER A 71 -9.05 1.07 -8.03
C SER A 71 -9.71 -0.24 -7.63
N ILE A 72 -10.34 -0.90 -8.61
CA ILE A 72 -10.78 -2.29 -8.51
C ILE A 72 -9.92 -3.16 -9.42
N SER A 73 -9.56 -4.35 -8.97
CA SER A 73 -8.71 -5.27 -9.73
C SER A 73 -9.06 -6.73 -9.45
N SER A 74 -8.87 -7.58 -10.45
CA SER A 74 -9.01 -9.03 -10.33
C SER A 74 -7.73 -9.68 -9.77
N TYR A 75 -7.84 -10.90 -9.30
CA TYR A 75 -6.70 -11.75 -8.90
C TYR A 75 -5.60 -11.76 -9.97
N GLY A 76 -4.36 -11.68 -9.53
CA GLY A 76 -3.18 -11.71 -10.37
C GLY A 76 -2.71 -10.34 -10.87
N VAL A 77 -3.53 -9.29 -10.79
CA VAL A 77 -3.08 -7.95 -11.19
C VAL A 77 -1.95 -7.50 -10.27
N LEU A 78 -0.85 -7.04 -10.89
CA LEU A 78 0.26 -6.39 -10.21
C LEU A 78 0.41 -4.97 -10.75
N ARG A 79 0.51 -4.00 -9.83
CA ARG A 79 0.73 -2.58 -10.13
C ARG A 79 1.99 -2.11 -9.41
N GLY A 80 2.97 -1.61 -10.13
CA GLY A 80 4.21 -1.13 -9.50
C GLY A 80 5.46 -1.47 -10.30
N LEU A 81 6.57 -1.07 -9.76
CA LEU A 81 6.82 -0.25 -8.57
C LEU A 81 6.81 1.24 -8.97
N HIS A 82 5.84 2.01 -8.53
CA HIS A 82 5.61 3.39 -9.00
C HIS A 82 5.98 4.44 -7.96
N TYR A 83 6.50 5.57 -8.41
CA TYR A 83 6.77 6.77 -7.61
C TYR A 83 6.74 8.01 -8.51
N GLN A 84 6.77 9.18 -7.92
CA GLN A 84 6.99 10.45 -8.62
C GLN A 84 8.26 11.11 -8.11
N LEU A 85 9.02 11.71 -9.03
CA LEU A 85 10.23 12.47 -8.70
C LEU A 85 9.91 13.85 -8.11
N SER A 86 10.90 14.48 -7.48
CA SER A 86 10.78 15.86 -7.04
C SER A 86 10.49 16.82 -8.20
N PRO A 87 9.69 17.88 -7.98
CA PRO A 87 9.10 18.29 -6.71
C PRO A 87 7.75 17.62 -6.40
N PHE A 88 7.31 16.66 -7.20
CA PHE A 88 6.01 15.99 -7.08
C PHE A 88 6.06 14.61 -6.39
N SER A 89 7.16 14.33 -5.65
CA SER A 89 7.26 13.10 -4.86
C SER A 89 6.07 12.97 -3.90
N GLN A 90 5.60 11.73 -3.69
CA GLN A 90 4.38 11.45 -2.94
C GLN A 90 4.64 10.47 -1.80
N SER A 91 4.12 10.81 -0.59
CA SER A 91 3.79 9.79 0.40
C SER A 91 2.43 9.20 0.08
N LYS A 92 2.22 7.95 0.46
CA LYS A 92 0.96 7.24 0.24
C LYS A 92 0.46 6.61 1.53
N LEU A 93 -0.85 6.66 1.74
CA LEU A 93 -1.54 5.90 2.78
C LEU A 93 -2.54 4.96 2.10
N ILE A 94 -2.22 3.67 2.10
CA ILE A 94 -2.92 2.64 1.34
C ILE A 94 -3.81 1.82 2.28
N ARG A 95 -5.02 1.48 1.83
CA ARG A 95 -5.91 0.52 2.47
C ARG A 95 -6.68 -0.31 1.46
N VAL A 96 -7.14 -1.48 1.87
CA VAL A 96 -8.06 -2.32 1.11
C VAL A 96 -9.46 -2.20 1.71
N VAL A 97 -10.44 -1.89 0.85
CA VAL A 97 -11.86 -1.82 1.22
C VAL A 97 -12.47 -3.22 1.21
N THR A 98 -12.24 -3.95 0.11
CA THR A 98 -12.71 -5.32 -0.14
C THR A 98 -11.59 -6.12 -0.80
N GLY A 99 -11.50 -7.41 -0.52
CA GLY A 99 -10.48 -8.30 -1.06
C GLY A 99 -9.15 -8.20 -0.32
N LYS A 100 -8.06 -8.52 -1.01
CA LYS A 100 -6.74 -8.69 -0.41
C LYS A 100 -5.62 -8.38 -1.38
N ILE A 101 -4.58 -7.68 -0.88
CA ILE A 101 -3.33 -7.44 -1.61
C ILE A 101 -2.11 -7.80 -0.76
N MET A 102 -1.02 -8.08 -1.42
CA MET A 102 0.32 -7.95 -0.85
C MET A 102 0.87 -6.59 -1.28
N ASP A 103 1.06 -5.70 -0.34
CA ASP A 103 1.48 -4.32 -0.54
C ASP A 103 2.96 -4.16 -0.23
N VAL A 104 3.74 -3.55 -1.13
CA VAL A 104 5.21 -3.53 -1.11
C VAL A 104 5.72 -2.09 -1.21
N ALA A 105 6.65 -1.74 -0.32
CA ALA A 105 7.40 -0.48 -0.36
C ALA A 105 8.90 -0.76 -0.44
N VAL A 106 9.61 -0.15 -1.38
CA VAL A 106 11.04 -0.28 -1.62
C VAL A 106 11.74 1.04 -1.34
N ASP A 107 12.77 1.07 -0.50
CA ASP A 107 13.61 2.26 -0.32
C ASP A 107 14.48 2.47 -1.56
N ILE A 108 14.25 3.60 -2.24
CA ILE A 108 14.99 3.98 -3.46
C ILE A 108 15.84 5.24 -3.30
N ARG A 109 16.18 5.59 -2.06
CA ARG A 109 17.04 6.73 -1.73
C ARG A 109 18.51 6.30 -1.73
N LYS A 110 19.29 6.71 -2.71
CA LYS A 110 20.73 6.43 -2.80
C LYS A 110 21.45 6.97 -1.57
N GLY A 111 22.25 6.13 -0.92
CA GLY A 111 22.94 6.46 0.32
C GLY A 111 22.16 6.15 1.60
N SER A 112 20.90 5.75 1.51
CA SER A 112 20.13 5.24 2.64
C SER A 112 20.73 3.92 3.18
N PRO A 113 20.73 3.68 4.50
CA PRO A 113 21.13 2.39 5.07
C PRO A 113 20.21 1.24 4.66
N THR A 114 19.02 1.54 4.16
CA THR A 114 18.04 0.59 3.66
C THR A 114 17.83 0.65 2.15
N PHE A 115 18.72 1.32 1.42
CA PHE A 115 18.64 1.40 -0.04
C PHE A 115 18.52 0.01 -0.69
N GLY A 116 17.54 -0.16 -1.58
CA GLY A 116 17.23 -1.41 -2.25
C GLY A 116 16.56 -2.47 -1.36
N LYS A 117 16.37 -2.21 -0.06
CA LYS A 117 15.56 -3.08 0.80
C LYS A 117 14.08 -2.75 0.63
N TRP A 118 13.24 -3.74 0.88
CA TRP A 118 11.81 -3.60 0.79
C TRP A 118 11.11 -4.25 1.98
N VAL A 119 9.91 -3.82 2.23
CA VAL A 119 8.97 -4.43 3.18
C VAL A 119 7.68 -4.76 2.45
N ALA A 120 7.04 -5.85 2.87
CA ALA A 120 5.75 -6.26 2.37
C ALA A 120 4.78 -6.53 3.52
N THR A 121 3.51 -6.27 3.28
CA THR A 121 2.44 -6.59 4.23
C THR A 121 1.16 -6.97 3.50
N ILE A 122 0.37 -7.82 4.14
CA ILE A 122 -0.98 -8.14 3.66
C ILE A 122 -1.95 -7.07 4.16
N LEU A 123 -2.59 -6.39 3.21
CA LEU A 123 -3.73 -5.52 3.46
C LEU A 123 -5.00 -6.19 2.94
N SER A 124 -6.06 -6.15 3.73
CA SER A 124 -7.35 -6.75 3.32
C SER A 124 -8.56 -6.02 3.88
N GLY A 125 -9.70 -6.23 3.23
CA GLY A 125 -10.99 -5.80 3.76
C GLY A 125 -11.33 -6.43 5.11
N GLU A 126 -10.69 -7.53 5.50
CA GLU A 126 -10.86 -8.19 6.78
C GLU A 126 -9.98 -7.58 7.88
N ASN A 127 -8.65 -7.47 7.64
CA ASN A 127 -7.73 -7.00 8.66
C ASN A 127 -7.75 -5.48 8.87
N LYS A 128 -8.33 -4.73 7.93
CA LYS A 128 -8.47 -3.26 7.97
C LYS A 128 -7.15 -2.50 8.11
N ARG A 129 -6.01 -3.18 8.00
CA ARG A 129 -4.69 -2.56 8.07
C ARG A 129 -4.50 -1.56 6.96
N GLN A 130 -3.65 -0.57 7.24
CA GLN A 130 -3.20 0.42 6.26
C GLN A 130 -1.68 0.44 6.26
N LEU A 131 -1.08 0.76 5.11
CA LEU A 131 0.37 0.97 4.99
C LEU A 131 0.63 2.45 4.68
N PHE A 132 1.50 3.07 5.47
CA PHE A 132 2.08 4.36 5.13
C PHE A 132 3.42 4.16 4.46
N VAL A 133 3.54 4.66 3.25
CA VAL A 133 4.77 4.67 2.44
C VAL A 133 5.21 6.12 2.28
N PRO A 134 6.37 6.54 2.83
CA PRO A 134 6.84 7.93 2.75
C PRO A 134 7.38 8.28 1.36
N ARG A 135 7.66 9.57 1.13
CA ARG A 135 8.39 10.02 -0.07
C ARG A 135 9.78 9.39 -0.11
N GLY A 136 10.30 9.15 -1.31
CA GLY A 136 11.59 8.47 -1.50
C GLY A 136 11.50 6.95 -1.57
N PHE A 137 10.28 6.41 -1.62
CA PHE A 137 10.02 4.99 -1.79
C PHE A 137 9.29 4.70 -3.09
N ALA A 138 9.59 3.58 -3.72
CA ALA A 138 8.77 3.00 -4.77
C ALA A 138 7.71 2.09 -4.14
N HIS A 139 6.50 2.12 -4.71
CA HIS A 139 5.34 1.41 -4.18
C HIS A 139 4.69 0.53 -5.26
N GLY A 140 4.27 -0.64 -4.86
CA GLY A 140 3.50 -1.55 -5.72
C GLY A 140 2.74 -2.59 -4.90
N PHE A 141 1.79 -3.26 -5.55
CA PHE A 141 1.04 -4.33 -4.91
C PHE A 141 0.63 -5.42 -5.90
N SER A 142 0.48 -6.63 -5.39
CA SER A 142 -0.14 -7.75 -6.09
C SER A 142 -1.52 -8.05 -5.50
N VAL A 143 -2.48 -8.39 -6.37
CA VAL A 143 -3.87 -8.63 -5.99
C VAL A 143 -4.07 -10.14 -5.77
N LEU A 144 -4.43 -10.50 -4.54
CA LEU A 144 -4.54 -11.89 -4.09
C LEU A 144 -5.97 -12.43 -4.11
N GLU A 145 -6.97 -11.58 -4.35
CA GLU A 145 -8.39 -11.97 -4.44
C GLU A 145 -9.09 -11.18 -5.55
N ASN A 146 -10.13 -11.75 -6.15
CA ASN A 146 -10.93 -11.03 -7.14
C ASN A 146 -11.70 -9.87 -6.51
N ASP A 147 -12.09 -8.90 -7.35
CA ASP A 147 -12.91 -7.73 -6.97
C ASP A 147 -12.29 -6.93 -5.80
N THR A 148 -10.97 -6.95 -5.74
CA THR A 148 -10.21 -6.22 -4.72
C THR A 148 -10.26 -4.72 -4.98
N VAL A 149 -10.80 -3.98 -4.00
CA VAL A 149 -10.90 -2.51 -4.03
C VAL A 149 -9.82 -1.92 -3.12
N VAL A 150 -8.91 -1.18 -3.74
CA VAL A 150 -7.81 -0.47 -3.07
C VAL A 150 -8.06 1.02 -3.11
N GLN A 151 -7.99 1.67 -1.95
CA GLN A 151 -7.99 3.12 -1.81
C GLN A 151 -6.64 3.59 -1.27
N TYR A 152 -6.16 4.74 -1.78
CA TYR A 152 -4.95 5.36 -1.23
C TYR A 152 -4.99 6.88 -1.32
N LYS A 153 -4.51 7.52 -0.26
CA LYS A 153 -4.31 8.97 -0.20
C LYS A 153 -2.87 9.30 -0.58
N THR A 154 -2.68 10.46 -1.21
CA THR A 154 -1.35 11.02 -1.53
C THR A 154 -1.21 12.44 -0.99
N ASP A 155 0.00 12.81 -0.58
CA ASP A 155 0.33 14.13 -0.04
C ASP A 155 0.85 15.11 -1.11
N ASN A 156 0.77 14.72 -2.37
CA ASN A 156 1.02 15.59 -3.52
C ASN A 156 0.14 15.18 -4.68
N TYR A 157 -0.05 16.08 -5.65
CA TYR A 157 -0.87 15.82 -6.82
C TYR A 157 -0.19 14.87 -7.82
N TYR A 158 -0.99 14.19 -8.62
CA TYR A 158 -0.48 13.41 -9.73
C TYR A 158 0.08 14.31 -10.81
N ALA A 159 1.34 14.06 -11.19
CA ALA A 159 2.09 14.78 -12.20
C ALA A 159 2.74 13.76 -13.16
N PRO A 160 2.09 13.46 -14.30
CA PRO A 160 2.52 12.38 -15.21
C PRO A 160 3.94 12.57 -15.75
N GLU A 161 4.41 13.80 -15.92
CA GLU A 161 5.77 14.14 -16.36
C GLU A 161 6.86 13.80 -15.34
N PHE A 162 6.49 13.64 -14.06
CA PHE A 162 7.38 13.24 -12.97
C PHE A 162 7.22 11.78 -12.57
N GLU A 163 6.31 11.06 -13.23
CA GLU A 163 6.11 9.65 -12.95
C GLU A 163 7.35 8.84 -13.32
N ALA A 164 7.73 7.96 -12.42
CA ALA A 164 8.82 7.01 -12.61
C ALA A 164 8.45 5.66 -11.98
N ALA A 165 9.16 4.63 -12.39
CA ALA A 165 8.92 3.29 -11.88
C ALA A 165 10.17 2.41 -12.00
N ILE A 166 10.15 1.29 -11.27
CA ILE A 166 11.14 0.23 -11.35
C ILE A 166 10.42 -1.06 -11.75
N ARG A 167 11.11 -1.89 -12.50
CA ARG A 167 10.57 -3.17 -12.95
C ARG A 167 10.22 -4.07 -11.77
N TRP A 168 9.01 -4.62 -11.79
CA TRP A 168 8.44 -5.44 -10.73
C TRP A 168 9.27 -6.71 -10.40
N ASN A 169 9.95 -7.28 -11.39
CA ASN A 169 10.77 -8.49 -11.30
C ASN A 169 12.27 -8.22 -11.36
N ASP A 170 12.71 -7.06 -10.88
CA ASP A 170 14.13 -6.74 -10.78
C ASP A 170 14.84 -7.78 -9.90
N PRO A 171 15.84 -8.53 -10.44
CA PRO A 171 16.55 -9.54 -9.66
C PRO A 171 17.36 -8.98 -8.50
N ALA A 172 17.75 -7.69 -8.54
CA ALA A 172 18.42 -7.03 -7.41
C ALA A 172 17.47 -6.82 -6.21
N LEU A 173 16.16 -6.70 -6.46
CA LEU A 173 15.14 -6.60 -5.41
C LEU A 173 14.61 -7.97 -4.98
N SER A 174 14.52 -8.92 -5.91
CA SER A 174 14.04 -10.31 -5.66
C SER A 174 12.74 -10.36 -4.84
N ILE A 175 11.76 -9.51 -5.18
CA ILE A 175 10.49 -9.43 -4.44
C ILE A 175 9.67 -10.68 -4.74
N ASP A 176 9.28 -11.38 -3.67
CA ASP A 176 8.23 -12.40 -3.75
C ASP A 176 6.87 -11.71 -3.67
N TRP A 177 6.12 -11.73 -4.76
CA TRP A 177 4.82 -11.07 -4.86
C TRP A 177 3.66 -11.91 -4.33
N GLY A 178 3.93 -13.08 -3.74
CA GLY A 178 2.90 -13.98 -3.21
C GLY A 178 1.99 -14.60 -4.28
N LEU A 179 2.42 -14.55 -5.55
CA LEU A 179 1.69 -15.08 -6.71
C LEU A 179 2.61 -15.95 -7.58
N PRO A 180 2.10 -17.04 -8.18
CA PRO A 180 2.80 -17.69 -9.27
C PRO A 180 3.05 -16.67 -10.40
N VAL A 181 4.26 -16.71 -10.98
CA VAL A 181 4.63 -15.78 -12.08
C VAL A 181 3.68 -15.90 -13.27
N SER A 182 3.15 -17.10 -13.52
CA SER A 182 2.15 -17.37 -14.57
C SER A 182 0.84 -16.62 -14.41
N ASP A 183 0.49 -16.24 -13.18
CA ASP A 183 -0.78 -15.60 -12.85
C ASP A 183 -0.69 -14.08 -12.87
N ILE A 184 0.53 -13.54 -12.94
CA ILE A 184 0.78 -12.10 -12.88
C ILE A 184 0.27 -11.41 -14.14
N LYS A 185 -0.59 -10.41 -13.95
CA LYS A 185 -1.19 -9.56 -14.99
C LYS A 185 -0.68 -8.14 -14.84
N LEU A 186 0.01 -7.66 -15.85
CA LEU A 186 0.59 -6.32 -15.90
C LEU A 186 -0.13 -5.43 -16.90
N SER A 187 -0.14 -4.14 -16.64
CA SER A 187 -0.40 -3.16 -17.68
C SER A 187 0.73 -3.16 -18.72
N GLU A 188 0.47 -2.69 -19.94
CA GLU A 188 1.54 -2.56 -20.95
C GLU A 188 2.71 -1.71 -20.44
N LYS A 189 2.43 -0.67 -19.67
CA LYS A 189 3.41 0.22 -19.09
C LYS A 189 4.31 -0.50 -18.08
N ASP A 190 3.74 -1.33 -17.21
CA ASP A 190 4.47 -2.02 -16.13
C ASP A 190 5.44 -3.12 -16.63
N LYS A 191 5.30 -3.56 -17.89
CA LYS A 191 6.18 -4.56 -18.51
C LYS A 191 7.60 -4.04 -18.81
N TYR A 192 7.76 -2.73 -19.02
CA TYR A 192 8.96 -2.15 -19.64
C TYR A 192 9.69 -1.11 -18.78
N HIS A 193 9.41 -1.07 -17.49
CA HIS A 193 10.13 -0.19 -16.57
C HIS A 193 11.62 -0.56 -16.47
N PRO A 194 12.51 0.42 -16.16
CA PRO A 194 13.93 0.16 -15.96
C PRO A 194 14.16 -0.70 -14.72
N MET A 195 15.33 -1.32 -14.65
CA MET A 195 15.82 -1.94 -13.41
C MET A 195 16.24 -0.86 -12.42
N LEU A 196 16.36 -1.20 -11.13
CA LEU A 196 16.80 -0.28 -10.07
C LEU A 196 18.11 0.44 -10.42
N ALA A 197 19.04 -0.27 -11.04
CA ALA A 197 20.34 0.29 -11.43
C ALA A 197 20.24 1.44 -12.45
N ASP A 198 19.23 1.39 -13.32
CA ASP A 198 19.04 2.34 -14.43
C ASP A 198 17.93 3.36 -14.15
N ALA A 199 17.22 3.21 -13.05
CA ALA A 199 16.09 4.07 -12.69
C ALA A 199 16.55 5.43 -12.16
N ARG A 200 15.71 6.46 -12.36
CA ARG A 200 15.90 7.77 -11.72
C ARG A 200 15.49 7.66 -10.25
N LEU A 201 16.42 7.92 -9.35
CA LEU A 201 16.26 7.70 -7.92
C LEU A 201 16.45 9.00 -7.13
N PHE A 202 16.09 8.97 -5.85
CA PHE A 202 16.34 10.09 -4.93
C PHE A 202 17.75 10.00 -4.31
N ASP A 203 18.28 11.15 -3.86
CA ASP A 203 19.37 11.16 -2.91
C ASP A 203 18.83 11.06 -1.47
N TYR A 204 19.51 10.34 -0.60
CA TYR A 204 19.06 10.18 0.80
C TYR A 204 19.00 11.50 1.57
N ASN A 205 19.88 12.45 1.22
CA ASN A 205 19.94 13.76 1.85
C ASN A 205 19.03 14.80 1.18
N GLU A 206 18.31 14.42 0.14
CA GLU A 206 17.35 15.32 -0.52
C GLU A 206 16.18 15.64 0.41
N ASN A 207 15.85 16.94 0.54
CA ASN A 207 14.66 17.34 1.29
C ASN A 207 13.39 17.14 0.45
N LEU A 208 12.81 15.95 0.55
CA LEU A 208 11.63 15.57 -0.24
C LEU A 208 10.32 16.22 0.25
N TYR A 209 10.32 16.89 1.41
CA TYR A 209 9.14 17.52 2.02
C TYR A 209 9.21 19.05 2.09
N GLY A 210 10.28 19.63 1.55
CA GLY A 210 10.51 21.09 1.54
C GLY A 210 9.71 21.84 0.48
#